data_ce597d730b85f6409b4e61ee3aa27f12
#
_entry.id   ce597d730b85f6409b4e61ee3aa27f12
#
_cell.length_a   1.000
_cell.length_b   1.000
_cell.length_c   1.000
_cell.angle_alpha   90.00
_cell.angle_beta   90.00
_cell.angle_gamma   90.00
#
_symmetry.space_group_name_H-M   'P 1'
#
loop_
_entity.id
_entity.type
_entity.pdbx_description
1 polymer ?
#
loop_
_entity_poly.entity_id
_entity_poly.type
_entity_poly.pdbx_seq_one_letter_code
_entity_poly.pdbx_strand_id
1 'polypeptide(L)'
;MAIDKIQSESINLTDDFAFTGTVTGAGGVMTPAFSAQRYSGSVTLNDNTFTDIIFDNEILDTDSAYNTSTGVFTVPTGKGGKYFIGINLMFADGQGNGSDWIGNLVINTSNNYVIRYESTSNATTFTQVTNSWSLILDLSAGDALKVQGYVDTNDSSAAELIHQNFKTSFYGYKIIE
;
A
#
# COMPACT_ATOMS: atom_id res chain seq x y z
N MET A 1 46.11 -6.96 -21.42
CA MET A 1 46.06 -7.77 -20.18
C MET A 1 44.72 -7.41 -19.52
N ALA A 2 43.85 -8.38 -19.37
CA ALA A 2 42.59 -8.14 -18.65
C ALA A 2 42.86 -8.25 -17.13
N ILE A 3 42.32 -7.34 -16.34
CA ILE A 3 42.36 -7.45 -14.89
C ILE A 3 41.11 -8.21 -14.47
N ASP A 4 41.30 -9.48 -14.12
CA ASP A 4 40.18 -10.35 -13.76
C ASP A 4 39.63 -10.08 -12.35
N LYS A 5 40.42 -9.44 -11.50
CA LYS A 5 40.05 -9.15 -10.12
C LYS A 5 40.86 -7.97 -9.55
N ILE A 6 40.17 -6.99 -8.97
CA ILE A 6 40.77 -5.95 -8.17
C ILE A 6 40.58 -6.34 -6.70
N GLN A 7 41.68 -6.41 -5.94
CA GLN A 7 41.62 -6.70 -4.49
C GLN A 7 41.33 -5.40 -3.72
N SER A 8 40.66 -5.53 -2.56
CA SER A 8 40.23 -4.39 -1.75
C SER A 8 41.39 -3.49 -1.32
N GLU A 9 42.58 -4.05 -1.09
CA GLU A 9 43.80 -3.28 -0.75
C GLU A 9 44.40 -2.52 -1.94
N SER A 10 43.91 -2.72 -3.15
CA SER A 10 44.32 -2.00 -4.37
C SER A 10 43.47 -0.78 -4.66
N ILE A 11 42.43 -0.51 -3.87
CA ILE A 11 41.51 0.60 -4.02
C ILE A 11 41.71 1.57 -2.85
N ASN A 12 42.12 2.80 -3.14
CA ASN A 12 42.09 3.83 -2.13
C ASN A 12 40.64 4.31 -1.93
N LEU A 13 40.03 3.95 -0.81
CA LEU A 13 38.63 4.26 -0.50
C LEU A 13 38.35 5.75 -0.24
N THR A 14 39.37 6.58 -0.24
CA THR A 14 39.23 8.06 -0.13
C THR A 14 39.15 8.74 -1.49
N ASP A 15 39.38 8.03 -2.60
CA ASP A 15 39.33 8.56 -3.95
C ASP A 15 37.91 8.44 -4.54
N ASP A 16 37.54 9.42 -5.36
CA ASP A 16 36.32 9.37 -6.15
C ASP A 16 36.53 8.46 -7.38
N PHE A 17 35.68 7.44 -7.52
CA PHE A 17 35.72 6.53 -8.65
C PHE A 17 34.57 6.80 -9.62
N ALA A 18 34.88 7.18 -10.86
CA ALA A 18 33.90 7.34 -11.93
C ALA A 18 33.82 6.05 -12.78
N PHE A 19 32.67 5.41 -12.78
CA PHE A 19 32.40 4.26 -13.64
C PHE A 19 31.64 4.72 -14.87
N THR A 20 32.15 4.46 -16.08
CA THR A 20 31.47 4.78 -17.35
C THR A 20 30.57 3.65 -17.86
N GLY A 21 30.57 2.49 -17.19
CA GLY A 21 29.76 1.32 -17.50
C GLY A 21 28.76 1.02 -16.39
N THR A 22 27.96 -0.02 -16.63
CA THR A 22 27.01 -0.53 -15.61
C THR A 22 27.79 -1.20 -14.48
N VAL A 23 27.62 -0.71 -13.26
CA VAL A 23 28.17 -1.35 -12.05
C VAL A 23 27.12 -2.33 -11.54
N THR A 24 27.37 -3.63 -11.71
CA THR A 24 26.48 -4.68 -11.21
C THR A 24 26.72 -4.90 -9.72
N GLY A 25 25.67 -4.82 -8.91
CA GLY A 25 25.75 -5.04 -7.46
C GLY A 25 26.07 -3.78 -6.64
N ALA A 26 26.25 -2.62 -7.28
CA ALA A 26 26.38 -1.35 -6.58
C ALA A 26 25.01 -0.68 -6.48
N GLY A 27 24.40 -0.73 -5.32
CA GLY A 27 23.07 -0.22 -5.06
C GLY A 27 21.96 -1.19 -5.50
N GLY A 28 21.02 -1.48 -4.63
CA GLY A 28 19.83 -2.25 -4.95
C GLY A 28 18.81 -1.38 -5.67
N VAL A 29 17.91 -1.99 -6.41
CA VAL A 29 16.71 -1.33 -6.94
C VAL A 29 15.54 -1.53 -5.98
N MET A 30 14.77 -0.46 -5.71
CA MET A 30 13.55 -0.55 -4.88
C MET A 30 12.40 -1.18 -5.65
N THR A 31 12.61 -2.42 -6.13
CA THR A 31 11.59 -3.20 -6.84
C THR A 31 11.36 -4.54 -6.16
N PRO A 32 10.12 -5.03 -6.12
CA PRO A 32 8.92 -4.45 -6.77
C PRO A 32 8.47 -3.14 -6.12
N ALA A 33 7.90 -2.28 -6.95
CA ALA A 33 7.20 -1.06 -6.53
C ALA A 33 5.85 -1.00 -7.25
N PHE A 34 4.80 -0.63 -6.53
CA PHE A 34 3.46 -0.48 -7.09
C PHE A 34 2.74 0.73 -6.52
N SER A 35 1.82 1.27 -7.28
CA SER A 35 0.89 2.32 -6.87
C SER A 35 -0.41 2.17 -7.63
N ALA A 36 -1.52 2.07 -6.92
CA ALA A 36 -2.85 1.95 -7.49
C ALA A 36 -3.84 2.85 -6.72
N GLN A 37 -4.88 3.29 -7.43
CA GLN A 37 -5.95 4.10 -6.84
C GLN A 37 -7.32 3.56 -7.24
N ARG A 38 -8.33 3.88 -6.45
CA ARG A 38 -9.72 3.68 -6.85
C ARG A 38 -10.12 4.80 -7.81
N TYR A 39 -10.54 4.46 -9.03
CA TYR A 39 -10.84 5.43 -10.09
C TYR A 39 -12.25 5.32 -10.66
N SER A 40 -12.76 4.12 -10.94
CA SER A 40 -14.00 3.87 -11.69
C SER A 40 -15.29 4.04 -10.86
N GLY A 41 -15.28 4.84 -9.83
CA GLY A 41 -16.43 5.10 -8.97
C GLY A 41 -16.18 4.77 -7.51
N SER A 42 -17.01 5.30 -6.62
CA SER A 42 -16.96 5.01 -5.20
C SER A 42 -17.25 3.55 -4.90
N VAL A 43 -16.74 3.05 -3.78
CA VAL A 43 -17.05 1.71 -3.27
C VAL A 43 -18.09 1.85 -2.17
N THR A 44 -19.22 1.17 -2.33
CA THR A 44 -20.24 1.10 -1.27
C THR A 44 -19.74 0.22 -0.13
N LEU A 45 -19.76 0.75 1.08
CA LEU A 45 -19.48 0.04 2.32
C LEU A 45 -20.78 -0.19 3.07
N ASN A 46 -21.19 -1.45 3.17
CA ASN A 46 -22.35 -1.79 3.97
C ASN A 46 -22.03 -1.68 5.46
N ASP A 47 -23.02 -1.24 6.22
CA ASP A 47 -22.94 -1.13 7.66
C ASP A 47 -22.44 -2.43 8.30
N ASN A 48 -21.55 -2.31 9.29
CA ASN A 48 -20.98 -3.42 10.06
C ASN A 48 -20.31 -4.54 9.21
N THR A 49 -19.81 -4.20 8.01
CA THR A 49 -19.25 -5.21 7.10
C THR A 49 -17.88 -4.79 6.54
N PHE A 50 -16.86 -5.65 6.71
CA PHE A 50 -15.60 -5.47 6.00
C PHE A 50 -15.76 -5.75 4.50
N THR A 51 -15.37 -4.78 3.68
CA THR A 51 -15.45 -4.84 2.22
C THR A 51 -14.04 -4.77 1.63
N ASP A 52 -13.68 -5.71 0.77
CA ASP A 52 -12.41 -5.68 0.03
C ASP A 52 -12.40 -4.51 -0.94
N ILE A 53 -11.32 -3.71 -0.90
CA ILE A 53 -11.17 -2.52 -1.73
C ILE A 53 -10.31 -2.86 -2.95
N ILE A 54 -10.92 -2.75 -4.12
CA ILE A 54 -10.24 -2.92 -5.40
C ILE A 54 -9.79 -1.55 -5.91
N PHE A 55 -8.49 -1.31 -5.96
CA PHE A 55 -7.90 -0.13 -6.57
C PHE A 55 -7.71 -0.43 -8.06
N ASP A 56 -8.66 -0.05 -8.86
CA ASP A 56 -8.86 -0.49 -10.25
C ASP A 56 -8.04 0.29 -11.29
N ASN A 57 -7.31 1.30 -10.87
CA ASN A 57 -6.40 2.06 -11.71
C ASN A 57 -4.96 1.97 -11.20
N GLU A 58 -4.17 1.20 -11.92
CA GLU A 58 -2.73 1.06 -11.69
C GLU A 58 -2.00 2.27 -12.28
N ILE A 59 -1.12 2.87 -11.48
CA ILE A 59 -0.26 3.98 -11.88
C ILE A 59 1.17 3.50 -12.13
N LEU A 60 1.61 2.57 -11.31
CA LEU A 60 2.94 1.97 -11.35
C LEU A 60 2.86 0.53 -10.88
N ASP A 61 3.46 -0.38 -11.62
CA ASP A 61 3.78 -1.73 -11.16
C ASP A 61 5.01 -2.25 -11.91
N THR A 62 6.14 -2.34 -11.24
CA THR A 62 7.43 -2.67 -11.87
C THR A 62 7.60 -4.16 -12.14
N ASP A 63 6.88 -5.01 -11.45
CA ASP A 63 7.06 -6.47 -11.48
C ASP A 63 5.75 -7.24 -11.78
N SER A 64 4.69 -6.53 -12.21
CA SER A 64 3.34 -7.08 -12.44
C SER A 64 2.82 -7.83 -11.20
N ALA A 65 3.05 -7.23 -10.04
CA ALA A 65 2.78 -7.82 -8.72
C ALA A 65 1.42 -7.41 -8.14
N TYR A 66 0.80 -6.37 -8.69
CA TYR A 66 -0.52 -5.90 -8.29
C TYR A 66 -1.59 -6.32 -9.30
N ASN A 67 -2.73 -6.78 -8.81
CA ASN A 67 -3.85 -7.21 -9.65
C ASN A 67 -5.04 -6.24 -9.49
N THR A 68 -5.30 -5.44 -10.51
CA THR A 68 -6.37 -4.44 -10.56
C THR A 68 -7.77 -5.03 -10.52
N SER A 69 -7.95 -6.31 -10.81
CA SER A 69 -9.27 -6.98 -10.76
C SER A 69 -9.61 -7.51 -9.36
N THR A 70 -8.59 -7.79 -8.53
CA THR A 70 -8.78 -8.35 -7.18
C THR A 70 -8.36 -7.41 -6.06
N GLY A 71 -7.61 -6.35 -6.38
CA GLY A 71 -7.05 -5.41 -5.39
C GLY A 71 -5.89 -5.99 -4.58
N VAL A 72 -5.26 -7.08 -5.05
CA VAL A 72 -4.21 -7.80 -4.31
C VAL A 72 -2.84 -7.48 -4.87
N PHE A 73 -1.92 -7.10 -4.00
CA PHE A 73 -0.48 -7.12 -4.26
C PHE A 73 0.10 -8.44 -3.77
N THR A 74 0.86 -9.13 -4.61
CA THR A 74 1.53 -10.38 -4.24
C THR A 74 3.05 -10.22 -4.37
N VAL A 75 3.79 -10.52 -3.30
CA VAL A 75 5.25 -10.42 -3.31
C VAL A 75 5.83 -11.42 -4.31
N PRO A 76 6.56 -10.97 -5.36
CA PRO A 76 7.08 -11.87 -6.39
C PRO A 76 8.14 -12.82 -5.84
N THR A 77 8.34 -13.94 -6.56
CA THR A 77 9.38 -14.93 -6.25
C THR A 77 10.76 -14.29 -6.22
N GLY A 78 11.52 -14.55 -5.16
CA GLY A 78 12.87 -13.99 -4.96
C GLY A 78 12.88 -12.51 -4.51
N LYS A 79 11.73 -11.93 -4.23
CA LYS A 79 11.61 -10.52 -3.83
C LYS A 79 11.17 -10.34 -2.35
N GLY A 80 11.26 -11.39 -1.52
CA GLY A 80 11.05 -11.25 -0.06
C GLY A 80 11.98 -10.19 0.55
N GLY A 81 11.63 -9.64 1.71
CA GLY A 81 12.38 -8.64 2.45
C GLY A 81 11.51 -7.52 3.01
N LYS A 82 12.12 -6.37 3.35
CA LYS A 82 11.40 -5.25 3.94
C LYS A 82 10.70 -4.40 2.88
N TYR A 83 9.45 -4.09 3.16
CA TYR A 83 8.58 -3.28 2.30
C TYR A 83 8.04 -2.07 3.05
N PHE A 84 8.05 -0.93 2.39
CA PHE A 84 7.22 0.20 2.77
C PHE A 84 5.86 0.03 2.10
N ILE A 85 4.79 0.07 2.88
CA ILE A 85 3.41 -0.01 2.41
C ILE A 85 2.66 1.23 2.89
N GLY A 86 1.97 1.91 1.98
CA GLY A 86 1.16 3.10 2.27
C GLY A 86 -0.26 2.93 1.78
N ILE A 87 -1.23 3.41 2.55
CA ILE A 87 -2.66 3.27 2.28
C ILE A 87 -3.35 4.58 2.63
N ASN A 88 -4.21 5.05 1.74
CA ASN A 88 -5.13 6.15 2.00
C ASN A 88 -6.55 5.68 1.69
N LEU A 89 -7.46 5.86 2.63
CA LEU A 89 -8.89 5.58 2.46
C LEU A 89 -9.68 6.83 2.83
N MET A 90 -10.38 7.41 1.88
CA MET A 90 -11.29 8.53 2.11
C MET A 90 -12.72 8.01 2.14
N PHE A 91 -13.26 7.94 3.32
CA PHE A 91 -14.65 7.57 3.55
C PHE A 91 -15.55 8.80 3.42
N ALA A 92 -16.78 8.58 2.94
CA ALA A 92 -17.83 9.58 2.94
C ALA A 92 -19.17 8.93 3.33
N ASP A 93 -19.88 9.63 4.19
CA ASP A 93 -21.26 9.35 4.51
C ASP A 93 -22.07 10.64 4.32
N GLY A 94 -22.95 10.64 3.33
CA GLY A 94 -23.76 11.80 2.98
C GLY A 94 -24.72 12.24 4.08
N GLN A 95 -24.96 11.39 5.08
CA GLN A 95 -25.85 11.66 6.21
C GLN A 95 -25.08 12.07 7.48
N GLY A 96 -23.78 11.80 7.54
CA GLY A 96 -22.95 12.09 8.71
C GLY A 96 -23.24 11.19 9.93
N ASN A 97 -23.71 9.98 9.70
CA ASN A 97 -24.11 9.03 10.73
C ASN A 97 -23.04 8.00 11.10
N GLY A 98 -21.87 8.04 10.45
CA GLY A 98 -20.79 7.09 10.72
C GLY A 98 -20.19 7.28 12.11
N SER A 99 -20.14 6.21 12.88
CA SER A 99 -19.52 6.14 14.21
C SER A 99 -18.12 5.55 14.15
N ASP A 100 -17.89 4.54 13.34
CA ASP A 100 -16.60 3.89 13.12
C ASP A 100 -16.22 3.88 11.65
N TRP A 101 -14.96 4.21 11.39
CA TRP A 101 -14.35 4.22 10.07
C TRP A 101 -13.03 3.46 10.14
N ILE A 102 -12.98 2.27 9.59
CA ILE A 102 -11.83 1.37 9.72
C ILE A 102 -11.21 1.08 8.38
N GLY A 103 -9.89 1.28 8.29
CA GLY A 103 -9.05 0.72 7.25
C GLY A 103 -8.30 -0.50 7.79
N ASN A 104 -8.23 -1.56 7.02
CA ASN A 104 -7.56 -2.80 7.41
C ASN A 104 -6.66 -3.29 6.28
N LEU A 105 -5.38 -3.53 6.57
CA LEU A 105 -4.47 -4.25 5.70
C LEU A 105 -4.44 -5.71 6.11
N VAL A 106 -4.81 -6.59 5.20
CA VAL A 106 -4.85 -8.04 5.41
C VAL A 106 -3.70 -8.69 4.65
N ILE A 107 -2.92 -9.51 5.35
CA ILE A 107 -1.85 -10.31 4.76
C ILE A 107 -2.20 -11.79 4.90
N ASN A 108 -2.25 -12.50 3.77
CA ASN A 108 -2.51 -13.97 3.72
C ASN A 108 -3.77 -14.39 4.49
N THR A 109 -4.81 -13.56 4.53
CA THR A 109 -6.08 -13.82 5.24
C THR A 109 -6.02 -13.84 6.78
N SER A 110 -4.83 -13.73 7.39
CA SER A 110 -4.66 -13.98 8.84
C SER A 110 -4.13 -12.79 9.62
N ASN A 111 -3.26 -11.99 9.03
CA ASN A 111 -2.62 -10.85 9.72
C ASN A 111 -3.34 -9.55 9.34
N ASN A 112 -3.85 -8.86 10.34
CA ASN A 112 -4.60 -7.63 10.14
C ASN A 112 -3.87 -6.45 10.79
N TYR A 113 -3.65 -5.39 10.02
CA TYR A 113 -3.14 -4.11 10.50
C TYR A 113 -4.23 -3.06 10.34
N VAL A 114 -4.83 -2.70 11.46
CA VAL A 114 -6.04 -1.87 11.49
C VAL A 114 -5.69 -0.43 11.85
N ILE A 115 -6.24 0.53 11.10
CA ILE A 115 -6.39 1.91 11.55
C ILE A 115 -7.87 2.20 11.73
N ARG A 116 -8.22 2.83 12.85
CA ARG A 116 -9.59 3.13 13.23
C ARG A 116 -9.74 4.61 13.54
N TYR A 117 -10.78 5.22 13.03
CA TYR A 117 -11.31 6.47 13.50
C TYR A 117 -12.67 6.19 14.13
N GLU A 118 -12.84 6.54 15.38
CA GLU A 118 -14.07 6.38 16.14
C GLU A 118 -14.61 7.76 16.53
N SER A 119 -15.89 7.99 16.25
CA SER A 119 -16.60 9.17 16.73
C SER A 119 -17.53 8.75 17.88
N THR A 120 -17.24 9.22 19.08
CA THR A 120 -18.04 8.94 20.28
C THR A 120 -19.25 9.87 20.45
N SER A 121 -19.49 10.77 19.50
CA SER A 121 -20.51 11.81 19.59
C SER A 121 -21.60 11.62 18.54
N ASN A 122 -22.81 11.36 18.98
CA ASN A 122 -24.04 11.37 18.15
C ASN A 122 -24.37 12.75 17.53
N ALA A 123 -23.52 13.74 17.70
CA ALA A 123 -23.80 15.13 17.34
C ALA A 123 -22.85 15.73 16.32
N THR A 124 -21.86 14.99 15.83
CA THR A 124 -20.86 15.54 14.91
C THR A 124 -20.96 14.85 13.56
N THR A 125 -21.58 15.53 12.65
CA THR A 125 -21.70 15.15 11.24
C THR A 125 -20.37 15.30 10.53
N PHE A 126 -19.52 14.28 10.60
CA PHE A 126 -18.41 14.15 9.65
C PHE A 126 -18.97 13.53 8.37
N THR A 127 -19.09 14.34 7.34
CA THR A 127 -19.47 13.85 6.01
C THR A 127 -18.33 13.16 5.29
N GLN A 128 -17.09 13.34 5.73
CA GLN A 128 -15.90 12.72 5.15
C GLN A 128 -14.83 12.51 6.23
N VAL A 129 -14.19 11.33 6.19
CA VAL A 129 -13.05 10.96 7.04
C VAL A 129 -11.95 10.35 6.17
N THR A 130 -10.71 10.75 6.40
CA THR A 130 -9.56 10.14 5.72
C THR A 130 -8.71 9.38 6.73
N ASN A 131 -8.59 8.07 6.53
CA ASN A 131 -7.62 7.22 7.20
C ASN A 131 -6.40 7.07 6.29
N SER A 132 -5.24 7.52 6.76
CA SER A 132 -3.98 7.43 6.04
C SER A 132 -2.92 6.85 6.96
N TRP A 133 -2.27 5.77 6.53
CA TRP A 133 -1.21 5.17 7.31
C TRP A 133 -0.16 4.49 6.45
N SER A 134 0.99 4.24 7.04
CA SER A 134 2.06 3.50 6.41
C SER A 134 2.73 2.55 7.39
N LEU A 135 3.29 1.48 6.86
CA LEU A 135 3.93 0.41 7.62
C LEU A 135 5.24 0.00 6.94
N ILE A 136 6.19 -0.45 7.75
CA ILE A 136 7.33 -1.22 7.27
C ILE A 136 7.10 -2.67 7.70
N LEU A 137 7.05 -3.57 6.72
CA LEU A 137 6.73 -4.98 6.92
C LEU A 137 7.85 -5.86 6.37
N ASP A 138 8.16 -6.93 7.06
CA ASP A 138 9.01 -7.99 6.53
C ASP A 138 8.11 -9.03 5.87
N LEU A 139 8.21 -9.14 4.54
CA LEU A 139 7.33 -9.95 3.70
C LEU A 139 8.11 -11.06 3.00
N SER A 140 7.52 -12.24 2.96
CA SER A 140 8.03 -13.38 2.22
C SER A 140 7.52 -13.40 0.78
N ALA A 141 8.27 -14.01 -0.12
CA ALA A 141 7.77 -14.28 -1.48
C ALA A 141 6.47 -15.09 -1.42
N GLY A 142 5.45 -14.63 -2.15
CA GLY A 142 4.11 -15.23 -2.14
C GLY A 142 3.14 -14.58 -1.14
N ASP A 143 3.61 -13.73 -0.23
CA ASP A 143 2.68 -13.00 0.65
C ASP A 143 1.75 -12.12 -0.19
N ALA A 144 0.45 -12.21 0.11
CA ALA A 144 -0.62 -11.52 -0.60
C ALA A 144 -1.24 -10.46 0.32
N LEU A 145 -1.22 -9.21 -0.12
CA LEU A 145 -1.70 -8.05 0.62
C LEU A 145 -2.96 -7.50 -0.05
N LYS A 146 -4.01 -7.29 0.74
CA LYS A 146 -5.22 -6.58 0.31
C LYS A 146 -5.69 -5.59 1.37
N VAL A 147 -6.45 -4.61 0.94
CA VAL A 147 -7.02 -3.59 1.82
C VAL A 147 -8.52 -3.80 1.95
N GLN A 148 -9.03 -3.62 3.16
CA GLN A 148 -10.46 -3.61 3.45
C GLN A 148 -10.88 -2.28 4.07
N GLY A 149 -12.10 -1.86 3.76
CA GLY A 149 -12.80 -0.78 4.43
C GLY A 149 -13.97 -1.32 5.25
N TYR A 150 -14.28 -0.65 6.34
CA TYR A 150 -15.43 -0.95 7.20
C TYR A 150 -16.02 0.36 7.71
N VAL A 151 -17.31 0.36 7.87
CA VAL A 151 -18.05 1.46 8.51
C VAL A 151 -19.07 0.88 9.48
N ASP A 152 -19.27 1.55 10.61
CA ASP A 152 -20.42 1.39 11.48
C ASP A 152 -21.20 2.71 11.46
N THR A 153 -22.47 2.65 11.12
CA THR A 153 -23.35 3.81 11.04
C THR A 153 -24.50 3.71 12.05
N ASN A 154 -24.85 4.81 12.68
CA ASN A 154 -25.88 4.82 13.73
C ASN A 154 -27.28 4.49 13.22
N ASP A 155 -27.52 4.53 11.92
CA ASP A 155 -28.83 4.27 11.29
C ASP A 155 -28.80 3.04 10.36
N SER A 156 -27.72 2.26 10.40
CA SER A 156 -27.50 1.09 9.56
C SER A 156 -27.51 1.40 8.04
N SER A 157 -27.22 2.64 7.66
CA SER A 157 -27.07 3.03 6.26
C SER A 157 -25.71 2.63 5.73
N ALA A 158 -25.59 2.57 4.40
CA ALA A 158 -24.28 2.35 3.76
C ALA A 158 -23.53 3.68 3.60
N ALA A 159 -22.21 3.61 3.71
CA ALA A 159 -21.30 4.69 3.37
C ALA A 159 -20.51 4.39 2.09
N GLU A 160 -19.61 5.27 1.69
CA GLU A 160 -18.81 5.11 0.49
C GLU A 160 -17.34 5.38 0.75
N LEU A 161 -16.46 4.68 0.02
CA LEU A 161 -15.09 5.13 -0.21
C LEU A 161 -15.02 5.96 -1.48
N ILE A 162 -14.49 7.17 -1.36
CA ILE A 162 -14.41 8.13 -2.45
C ILE A 162 -13.30 7.74 -3.41
N HIS A 163 -13.63 7.80 -4.70
CA HIS A 163 -12.72 7.52 -5.82
C HIS A 163 -11.99 8.79 -6.30
N GLN A 164 -11.01 8.61 -7.23
CA GLN A 164 -10.23 9.64 -7.92
C GLN A 164 -9.24 10.45 -7.06
N ASN A 165 -8.29 11.09 -7.73
CA ASN A 165 -7.31 12.02 -7.17
C ASN A 165 -6.52 11.46 -5.96
N PHE A 166 -6.22 10.15 -5.96
CA PHE A 166 -5.50 9.46 -4.88
C PHE A 166 -6.17 9.55 -3.49
N LYS A 167 -7.44 9.92 -3.43
CA LYS A 167 -8.20 9.95 -2.17
C LYS A 167 -8.28 8.57 -1.53
N THR A 168 -8.39 7.54 -2.38
CA THR A 168 -8.37 6.14 -1.98
C THR A 168 -7.30 5.44 -2.82
N SER A 169 -6.18 5.09 -2.19
CA SER A 169 -4.98 4.58 -2.85
C SER A 169 -4.23 3.56 -2.01
N PHE A 170 -3.52 2.65 -2.69
CA PHE A 170 -2.67 1.62 -2.11
C PHE A 170 -1.36 1.57 -2.88
N TYR A 171 -0.25 1.65 -2.17
CA TYR A 171 1.06 1.72 -2.80
C TYR A 171 2.14 1.14 -1.90
N GLY A 172 3.24 0.76 -2.49
CA GLY A 172 4.38 0.27 -1.73
C GLY A 172 5.58 -0.03 -2.61
N TYR A 173 6.69 -0.29 -1.95
CA TYR A 173 7.94 -0.68 -2.61
C TYR A 173 8.83 -1.47 -1.65
N LYS A 174 9.68 -2.33 -2.23
CA LYS A 174 10.72 -3.01 -1.47
C LYS A 174 11.81 -2.01 -1.08
N ILE A 175 12.19 -2.03 0.20
CA ILE A 175 13.33 -1.26 0.71
C ILE A 175 14.60 -1.98 0.29
N ILE A 176 15.63 -1.23 -0.13
CA ILE A 176 16.96 -1.78 -0.43
C ILE A 176 17.58 -2.27 0.89
N GLU A 177 18.09 -3.48 0.88
CA GLU A 177 18.87 -4.09 1.94
C GLU A 177 20.30 -4.35 1.48
#